data_587d3e02e8116c25b7a76f60f3dee385
#
_entry.id   587d3e02e8116c25b7a76f60f3dee385
#
_cell.length_a   1.000
_cell.length_b   1.000
_cell.length_c   1.000
_cell.angle_alpha   90.00
_cell.angle_beta   90.00
_cell.angle_gamma   90.00
#
_symmetry.space_group_name_H-M   'P 1'
#
loop_
_entity.id
_entity.type
_entity.pdbx_description
1 polymer ?
#
loop_
_entity_poly.entity_id
_entity_poly.type
_entity_poly.pdbx_seq_one_letter_code
_entity_poly.pdbx_strand_id
1 'polypeptide(L)'
;MRSYPSRFCLFLLSAFLLLQGCYTVPETGRSTFTLLPESQVTGMGLSTFEEIKKQQPLITSGRNYEMIQRVGNRVAKAVGSDLPNADWEFIYIDENQRNAFALPGGKIAVYDGLFEVIDNEDELAFIMGHEVAHVTARHANQRLSQAMVIAGIGIGVGYAIEDLDQSEKQLIVAAYGLGSTVGVALPYSRLHESEADFIGQLYMARAGYNPEVSPGVWDKMAAASGGGGPPAFLSTHPSNQNRAEELRKSLPGAMKEYQNSRYITGER
;
A
#
# COMPACT_ATOMS: atom_id res chain seq x y z
N MET A 1 -47.41 -3.53 28.02
CA MET A 1 -47.01 -2.50 27.01
C MET A 1 -45.55 -2.75 26.64
N ARG A 2 -45.26 -3.26 25.45
CA ARG A 2 -43.88 -3.39 24.94
C ARG A 2 -43.48 -2.04 24.36
N SER A 3 -42.58 -1.33 25.02
CA SER A 3 -41.96 -0.11 24.49
C SER A 3 -40.98 -0.51 23.39
N TYR A 4 -41.33 -0.25 22.13
CA TYR A 4 -40.37 -0.34 21.04
C TYR A 4 -39.36 0.83 21.23
N PRO A 5 -38.06 0.55 21.15
CA PRO A 5 -37.09 1.65 21.13
C PRO A 5 -37.45 2.57 19.96
N SER A 6 -37.48 3.86 20.21
CA SER A 6 -37.93 4.80 19.20
C SER A 6 -37.02 4.71 17.96
N ARG A 7 -37.62 4.78 16.77
CA ARG A 7 -36.88 4.78 15.48
C ARG A 7 -35.75 5.83 15.47
N PHE A 8 -35.89 6.85 16.29
CA PHE A 8 -34.93 7.91 16.53
C PHE A 8 -33.65 7.39 17.25
N CYS A 9 -33.77 6.52 18.25
CA CYS A 9 -32.59 5.92 18.91
C CYS A 9 -31.82 4.98 17.96
N LEU A 10 -32.54 4.23 17.11
CA LEU A 10 -31.91 3.41 16.07
C LEU A 10 -31.18 4.27 15.02
N PHE A 11 -31.76 5.40 14.65
CA PHE A 11 -31.13 6.33 13.70
C PHE A 11 -29.88 7.01 14.29
N LEU A 12 -29.94 7.42 15.57
CA LEU A 12 -28.78 7.97 16.27
C LEU A 12 -27.67 6.95 16.46
N LEU A 13 -28.01 5.69 16.77
CA LEU A 13 -27.05 4.61 16.92
C LEU A 13 -26.37 4.28 15.58
N SER A 14 -27.15 4.25 14.49
CA SER A 14 -26.58 4.03 13.14
C SER A 14 -25.71 5.19 12.68
N ALA A 15 -26.09 6.44 12.98
CA ALA A 15 -25.29 7.63 12.68
C ALA A 15 -23.98 7.66 13.49
N PHE A 16 -24.02 7.23 14.75
CA PHE A 16 -22.84 7.14 15.61
C PHE A 16 -21.86 6.06 15.14
N LEU A 17 -22.37 4.92 14.66
CA LEU A 17 -21.54 3.84 14.07
C LEU A 17 -20.87 4.29 12.76
N LEU A 18 -21.52 5.11 11.95
CA LEU A 18 -20.94 5.65 10.71
C LEU A 18 -19.79 6.65 10.99
N LEU A 19 -19.80 7.36 12.11
CA LEU A 19 -18.73 8.28 12.49
C LEU A 19 -17.44 7.57 12.95
N GLN A 20 -17.51 6.32 13.35
CA GLN A 20 -16.35 5.52 13.80
C GLN A 20 -15.50 5.03 12.63
N GLY A 21 -16.04 5.02 11.40
CA GLY A 21 -15.34 4.54 10.20
C GLY A 21 -14.51 5.60 9.47
N CYS A 22 -14.47 6.85 9.94
CA CYS A 22 -13.70 7.92 9.29
C CYS A 22 -12.21 7.83 9.67
N TYR A 23 -11.36 7.72 8.67
CA TYR A 23 -9.91 7.81 8.80
C TYR A 23 -9.40 9.00 7.99
N THR A 24 -8.47 9.76 8.55
CA THR A 24 -7.81 10.86 7.85
C THR A 24 -6.41 10.40 7.43
N VAL A 25 -6.14 10.42 6.13
CA VAL A 25 -4.83 10.08 5.58
C VAL A 25 -3.80 11.11 6.05
N PRO A 26 -2.69 10.70 6.68
CA PRO A 26 -1.79 11.64 7.36
C PRO A 26 -1.25 12.75 6.45
N GLU A 27 -0.69 12.39 5.31
CA GLU A 27 0.04 13.32 4.43
C GLU A 27 -0.87 14.19 3.56
N THR A 28 -2.07 13.71 3.23
CA THR A 28 -2.99 14.43 2.34
C THR A 28 -4.15 15.10 3.08
N GLY A 29 -4.39 14.71 4.33
CA GLY A 29 -5.55 15.18 5.10
C GLY A 29 -6.90 14.68 4.55
N ARG A 30 -6.89 13.79 3.53
CA ARG A 30 -8.12 13.27 2.94
C ARG A 30 -8.86 12.39 3.94
N SER A 31 -10.11 12.69 4.16
CA SER A 31 -11.00 11.82 4.94
C SER A 31 -11.49 10.65 4.09
N THR A 32 -11.45 9.46 4.65
CA THR A 32 -11.90 8.24 3.98
C THR A 32 -12.69 7.36 4.93
N PHE A 33 -13.51 6.49 4.36
CA PHE A 33 -14.35 5.56 5.10
C PHE A 33 -13.78 4.14 5.03
N THR A 34 -13.56 3.54 6.19
CA THR A 34 -13.11 2.15 6.32
C THR A 34 -14.00 1.41 7.30
N LEU A 35 -14.50 0.24 6.90
CA LEU A 35 -15.44 -0.56 7.71
C LEU A 35 -14.73 -1.44 8.72
N LEU A 36 -13.55 -1.96 8.34
CA LEU A 36 -12.84 -2.89 9.20
C LEU A 36 -11.93 -2.16 10.18
N PRO A 37 -11.88 -2.60 11.44
CA PRO A 37 -10.87 -2.13 12.39
C PRO A 37 -9.46 -2.37 11.86
N GLU A 38 -8.56 -1.40 12.06
CA GLU A 38 -7.17 -1.51 11.59
C GLU A 38 -6.43 -2.72 12.17
N SER A 39 -6.72 -3.08 13.43
CA SER A 39 -6.13 -4.26 14.06
C SER A 39 -6.47 -5.57 13.33
N GLN A 40 -7.69 -5.69 12.80
CA GLN A 40 -8.08 -6.85 12.00
C GLN A 40 -7.33 -6.87 10.67
N VAL A 41 -7.31 -5.73 9.97
CA VAL A 41 -6.62 -5.57 8.69
C VAL A 41 -5.12 -5.86 8.84
N THR A 42 -4.50 -5.39 9.91
CA THR A 42 -3.11 -5.71 10.25
C THR A 42 -2.91 -7.21 10.52
N GLY A 43 -3.77 -7.83 11.31
CA GLY A 43 -3.70 -9.27 11.58
C GLY A 43 -3.76 -10.11 10.30
N MET A 44 -4.62 -9.72 9.36
CA MET A 44 -4.71 -10.36 8.04
C MET A 44 -3.44 -10.17 7.21
N GLY A 45 -2.89 -8.96 7.19
CA GLY A 45 -1.64 -8.66 6.50
C GLY A 45 -0.48 -9.53 7.02
N LEU A 46 -0.34 -9.64 8.33
CA LEU A 46 0.67 -10.47 8.98
C LEU A 46 0.51 -11.96 8.64
N SER A 47 -0.71 -12.49 8.73
CA SER A 47 -0.99 -13.90 8.39
C SER A 47 -0.67 -14.19 6.93
N THR A 48 -1.11 -13.33 6.01
CA THR A 48 -0.83 -13.46 4.58
C THR A 48 0.66 -13.42 4.29
N PHE A 49 1.40 -12.54 4.96
CA PHE A 49 2.84 -12.42 4.77
C PHE A 49 3.59 -13.69 5.20
N GLU A 50 3.20 -14.29 6.33
CA GLU A 50 3.76 -15.56 6.79
C GLU A 50 3.45 -16.73 5.82
N GLU A 51 2.28 -16.73 5.19
CA GLU A 51 1.94 -17.71 4.16
C GLU A 51 2.82 -17.53 2.92
N ILE A 52 3.02 -16.29 2.47
CA ILE A 52 3.89 -15.97 1.34
C ILE A 52 5.33 -16.45 1.60
N LYS A 53 5.88 -16.17 2.79
CA LYS A 53 7.23 -16.64 3.16
C LYS A 53 7.38 -18.16 3.13
N LYS A 54 6.33 -18.90 3.38
CA LYS A 54 6.34 -20.37 3.34
C LYS A 54 6.21 -20.92 1.91
N GLN A 55 5.52 -20.20 1.04
CA GLN A 55 5.18 -20.67 -0.31
C GLN A 55 6.15 -20.19 -1.38
N GLN A 56 6.83 -19.06 -1.16
CA GLN A 56 7.67 -18.42 -2.15
C GLN A 56 9.16 -18.73 -1.93
N PRO A 57 9.94 -18.93 -3.00
CA PRO A 57 11.40 -18.99 -2.90
C PRO A 57 11.95 -17.61 -2.53
N LEU A 58 12.76 -17.54 -1.47
CA LEU A 58 13.31 -16.28 -0.98
C LEU A 58 14.81 -16.20 -1.21
N ILE A 59 15.26 -15.03 -1.68
CA ILE A 59 16.68 -14.65 -1.74
C ILE A 59 17.01 -13.94 -0.42
N THR A 60 18.02 -14.46 0.30
CA THR A 60 18.39 -13.97 1.64
C THR A 60 19.79 -13.33 1.71
N SER A 61 20.44 -13.13 0.56
CA SER A 61 21.77 -12.51 0.47
C SER A 61 22.00 -11.92 -0.92
N GLY A 62 23.07 -11.14 -1.06
CA GLY A 62 23.49 -10.55 -2.31
C GLY A 62 23.11 -9.09 -2.45
N ARG A 63 23.63 -8.47 -3.51
CA ARG A 63 23.56 -7.01 -3.71
C ARG A 63 22.14 -6.45 -3.64
N ASN A 64 21.20 -7.06 -4.36
CA ASN A 64 19.81 -6.59 -4.42
C ASN A 64 19.10 -6.82 -3.08
N TYR A 65 19.34 -7.95 -2.40
CA TYR A 65 18.82 -8.18 -1.06
C TYR A 65 19.29 -7.08 -0.07
N GLU A 66 20.59 -6.80 -0.05
CA GLU A 66 21.16 -5.76 0.81
C GLU A 66 20.62 -4.37 0.47
N MET A 67 20.39 -4.10 -0.82
CA MET A 67 19.75 -2.86 -1.28
C MET A 67 18.32 -2.75 -0.75
N ILE A 68 17.50 -3.80 -0.87
CA ILE A 68 16.12 -3.84 -0.34
C ILE A 68 16.13 -3.56 1.17
N GLN A 69 17.00 -4.24 1.93
CA GLN A 69 17.09 -4.03 3.38
C GLN A 69 17.48 -2.60 3.73
N ARG A 70 18.46 -2.03 3.05
CA ARG A 70 18.93 -0.67 3.29
C ARG A 70 17.87 0.37 2.93
N VAL A 71 17.30 0.28 1.74
CA VAL A 71 16.27 1.20 1.26
C VAL A 71 15.01 1.08 2.13
N GLY A 72 14.55 -0.15 2.38
CA GLY A 72 13.38 -0.40 3.20
C GLY A 72 13.49 0.17 4.62
N ASN A 73 14.62 -0.05 5.28
CA ASN A 73 14.85 0.50 6.63
C ASN A 73 14.87 2.04 6.65
N ARG A 74 15.37 2.71 5.59
CA ARG A 74 15.34 4.16 5.50
C ARG A 74 13.95 4.70 5.23
N VAL A 75 13.19 4.06 4.33
CA VAL A 75 11.77 4.39 4.07
C VAL A 75 10.94 4.18 5.33
N ALA A 76 11.08 3.04 6.03
CA ALA A 76 10.42 2.75 7.29
C ALA A 76 10.61 3.86 8.36
N LYS A 77 11.84 4.38 8.47
CA LYS A 77 12.14 5.51 9.37
C LYS A 77 11.48 6.81 8.91
N ALA A 78 11.35 7.03 7.60
CA ALA A 78 10.71 8.21 7.03
C ALA A 78 9.18 8.22 7.22
N VAL A 79 8.56 7.04 7.23
CA VAL A 79 7.12 6.86 7.52
C VAL A 79 6.79 7.27 8.96
N GLY A 80 7.65 6.95 9.92
CA GLY A 80 7.51 7.39 11.30
C GLY A 80 6.14 7.09 11.92
N SER A 81 5.46 8.13 12.38
CA SER A 81 4.16 8.03 13.06
C SER A 81 2.96 7.74 12.15
N ASP A 82 3.11 7.77 10.83
CA ASP A 82 2.01 7.52 9.89
C ASP A 82 1.61 6.03 9.87
N LEU A 83 2.53 5.15 10.30
CA LEU A 83 2.24 3.74 10.55
C LEU A 83 2.80 3.33 11.92
N PRO A 84 2.11 3.69 13.02
CA PRO A 84 2.56 3.39 14.36
C PRO A 84 2.52 1.88 14.61
N ASN A 85 3.49 1.38 15.37
CA ASN A 85 3.64 -0.03 15.75
C ASN A 85 3.85 -0.99 14.57
N ALA A 86 4.33 -0.50 13.42
CA ALA A 86 4.72 -1.37 12.33
C ALA A 86 5.94 -2.22 12.70
N ASP A 87 5.83 -3.51 12.52
CA ASP A 87 6.93 -4.46 12.63
C ASP A 87 7.52 -4.69 11.24
N TRP A 88 8.46 -3.82 10.86
CA TRP A 88 9.01 -3.76 9.52
C TRP A 88 9.79 -5.00 9.15
N GLU A 89 9.40 -5.63 8.05
CA GLU A 89 10.11 -6.78 7.46
C GLU A 89 10.08 -6.68 5.94
N PHE A 90 11.24 -6.96 5.32
CA PHE A 90 11.43 -6.86 3.87
C PHE A 90 11.88 -8.21 3.36
N ILE A 91 11.10 -8.80 2.44
CA ILE A 91 11.48 -10.05 1.77
C ILE A 91 11.79 -9.82 0.30
N TYR A 92 12.68 -10.63 -0.24
CA TYR A 92 13.06 -10.64 -1.63
C TYR A 92 12.67 -12.00 -2.23
N ILE A 93 11.76 -11.99 -3.19
CA ILE A 93 11.18 -13.19 -3.80
C ILE A 93 11.92 -13.52 -5.10
N ASP A 94 12.41 -14.77 -5.22
CA ASP A 94 13.12 -15.30 -6.40
C ASP A 94 12.11 -15.68 -7.50
N GLU A 95 11.43 -14.69 -8.03
CA GLU A 95 10.53 -14.83 -9.17
C GLU A 95 10.70 -13.66 -10.13
N ASN A 96 10.70 -13.97 -11.44
CA ASN A 96 10.83 -12.98 -12.50
C ASN A 96 9.51 -12.23 -12.75
N GLN A 97 8.89 -11.74 -11.66
CA GLN A 97 7.78 -10.79 -11.73
C GLN A 97 8.31 -9.37 -11.53
N ARG A 98 7.97 -8.46 -12.42
CA ARG A 98 8.23 -7.02 -12.25
C ARG A 98 7.21 -6.44 -11.28
N ASN A 99 7.37 -6.73 -9.98
CA ASN A 99 6.38 -6.44 -8.96
C ASN A 99 7.01 -6.13 -7.60
N ALA A 100 6.26 -5.40 -6.77
CA ALA A 100 6.45 -5.24 -5.35
C ALA A 100 5.08 -5.05 -4.69
N PHE A 101 4.97 -5.26 -3.41
CA PHE A 101 3.76 -4.95 -2.65
C PHE A 101 4.07 -4.70 -1.18
N ALA A 102 3.19 -3.95 -0.49
CA ALA A 102 3.21 -3.83 0.96
C ALA A 102 1.90 -4.35 1.57
N LEU A 103 2.02 -5.00 2.70
CA LEU A 103 0.90 -5.45 3.53
C LEU A 103 0.87 -4.67 4.85
N PRO A 104 -0.32 -4.50 5.46
CA PRO A 104 -0.47 -3.89 6.76
C PRO A 104 0.45 -4.52 7.81
N GLY A 105 0.93 -3.71 8.73
CA GLY A 105 1.89 -4.14 9.76
C GLY A 105 3.35 -3.91 9.37
N GLY A 106 3.63 -3.29 8.21
CA GLY A 106 4.99 -2.96 7.79
C GLY A 106 5.69 -4.09 7.03
N LYS A 107 4.94 -4.93 6.33
CA LYS A 107 5.45 -6.10 5.60
C LYS A 107 5.57 -5.77 4.11
N ILE A 108 6.77 -5.83 3.56
CA ILE A 108 7.07 -5.47 2.15
C ILE A 108 7.73 -6.64 1.45
N ALA A 109 7.28 -6.93 0.24
CA ALA A 109 7.89 -7.90 -0.66
C ALA A 109 8.32 -7.22 -1.96
N VAL A 110 9.50 -7.59 -2.43
CA VAL A 110 10.05 -7.17 -3.71
C VAL A 110 10.39 -8.42 -4.51
N TYR A 111 9.99 -8.48 -5.76
CA TYR A 111 10.29 -9.57 -6.68
C TYR A 111 11.58 -9.30 -7.46
N ASP A 112 12.33 -10.36 -7.79
CA ASP A 112 13.60 -10.23 -8.52
C ASP A 112 13.42 -9.55 -9.88
N GLY A 113 12.36 -9.87 -10.61
CA GLY A 113 12.06 -9.25 -11.91
C GLY A 113 11.88 -7.73 -11.86
N LEU A 114 11.67 -7.12 -10.69
CA LEU A 114 11.61 -5.66 -10.57
C LEU A 114 12.94 -5.01 -10.96
N PHE A 115 14.07 -5.66 -10.68
CA PHE A 115 15.42 -5.17 -10.99
C PHE A 115 15.77 -5.21 -12.49
N GLU A 116 14.89 -5.75 -13.34
CA GLU A 116 14.98 -5.57 -14.80
C GLU A 116 14.51 -4.18 -15.26
N VAL A 117 13.78 -3.45 -14.40
CA VAL A 117 13.15 -2.17 -14.75
C VAL A 117 13.79 -1.00 -14.01
N ILE A 118 14.22 -1.21 -12.77
CA ILE A 118 14.84 -0.19 -11.94
C ILE A 118 16.37 -0.30 -11.97
N ASP A 119 17.05 0.85 -11.94
CA ASP A 119 18.50 0.93 -12.11
C ASP A 119 19.25 1.25 -10.80
N ASN A 120 18.58 1.84 -9.80
CA ASN A 120 19.23 2.40 -8.61
C ASN A 120 18.33 2.41 -7.37
N GLU A 121 18.93 2.81 -6.23
CA GLU A 121 18.24 2.88 -4.94
C GLU A 121 17.15 3.95 -4.89
N ASP A 122 17.29 5.05 -5.61
CA ASP A 122 16.28 6.12 -5.62
C ASP A 122 14.98 5.61 -6.24
N GLU A 123 15.08 4.87 -7.35
CA GLU A 123 13.92 4.26 -8.01
C GLU A 123 13.26 3.18 -7.14
N LEU A 124 14.07 2.34 -6.48
CA LEU A 124 13.57 1.36 -5.51
C LEU A 124 12.86 2.06 -4.34
N ALA A 125 13.44 3.14 -3.84
CA ALA A 125 12.85 3.89 -2.73
C ALA A 125 11.50 4.51 -3.09
N PHE A 126 11.35 4.98 -4.32
CA PHE A 126 10.07 5.46 -4.82
C PHE A 126 9.03 4.34 -4.86
N ILE A 127 9.35 3.17 -5.42
CA ILE A 127 8.43 2.03 -5.49
C ILE A 127 8.06 1.56 -4.08
N MET A 128 9.04 1.35 -3.20
CA MET A 128 8.76 0.93 -1.81
C MET A 128 7.95 1.99 -1.05
N GLY A 129 8.25 3.27 -1.25
CA GLY A 129 7.48 4.38 -0.68
C GLY A 129 6.02 4.40 -1.18
N HIS A 130 5.79 4.16 -2.47
CA HIS A 130 4.48 4.06 -3.08
C HIS A 130 3.67 2.89 -2.49
N GLU A 131 4.29 1.71 -2.33
CA GLU A 131 3.65 0.56 -1.71
C GLU A 131 3.27 0.83 -0.25
N VAL A 132 4.18 1.42 0.52
CA VAL A 132 3.91 1.81 1.91
C VAL A 132 2.81 2.86 1.99
N ALA A 133 2.74 3.80 1.02
CA ALA A 133 1.68 4.80 0.96
C ALA A 133 0.28 4.18 0.81
N HIS A 134 0.14 3.07 0.07
CA HIS A 134 -1.12 2.33 0.03
C HIS A 134 -1.54 1.80 1.41
N VAL A 135 -0.58 1.42 2.26
CA VAL A 135 -0.85 0.97 3.63
C VAL A 135 -1.20 2.15 4.53
N THR A 136 -0.39 3.20 4.54
CA THR A 136 -0.63 4.39 5.40
C THR A 136 -1.91 5.13 5.02
N ALA A 137 -2.29 5.16 3.75
CA ALA A 137 -3.57 5.71 3.28
C ALA A 137 -4.75 4.71 3.42
N ARG A 138 -4.50 3.47 3.89
CA ARG A 138 -5.50 2.41 4.06
C ARG A 138 -6.29 2.06 2.78
N HIS A 139 -5.65 2.13 1.62
CA HIS A 139 -6.32 1.93 0.33
C HIS A 139 -6.94 0.53 0.21
N ALA A 140 -6.28 -0.52 0.73
CA ALA A 140 -6.84 -1.87 0.74
C ALA A 140 -8.12 -1.97 1.58
N ASN A 141 -8.15 -1.35 2.78
CA ASN A 141 -9.34 -1.31 3.62
C ASN A 141 -10.49 -0.55 2.95
N GLN A 142 -10.20 0.58 2.27
CA GLN A 142 -11.19 1.33 1.49
C GLN A 142 -11.81 0.47 0.40
N ARG A 143 -11.00 -0.25 -0.38
CA ARG A 143 -11.47 -1.14 -1.47
C ARG A 143 -12.30 -2.29 -0.92
N LEU A 144 -11.84 -2.91 0.16
CA LEU A 144 -12.56 -3.99 0.82
C LEU A 144 -13.91 -3.48 1.36
N SER A 145 -13.92 -2.32 2.02
CA SER A 145 -15.15 -1.68 2.51
C SER A 145 -16.14 -1.40 1.38
N GLN A 146 -15.67 -0.92 0.23
CA GLN A 146 -16.50 -0.71 -0.95
C GLN A 146 -17.06 -2.03 -1.50
N ALA A 147 -16.24 -3.07 -1.60
CA ALA A 147 -16.65 -4.39 -2.06
C ALA A 147 -17.71 -5.00 -1.14
N MET A 148 -17.54 -4.89 0.18
CA MET A 148 -18.51 -5.33 1.17
C MET A 148 -19.86 -4.61 1.05
N VAL A 149 -19.85 -3.29 0.85
CA VAL A 149 -21.08 -2.51 0.63
C VAL A 149 -21.78 -2.94 -0.66
N ILE A 150 -21.03 -3.11 -1.75
CA ILE A 150 -21.58 -3.54 -3.06
C ILE A 150 -22.15 -4.96 -2.97
N ALA A 151 -21.48 -5.87 -2.29
CA ALA A 151 -21.94 -7.24 -2.10
C ALA A 151 -23.16 -7.35 -1.15
N GLY A 152 -23.59 -6.24 -0.53
CA GLY A 152 -24.67 -6.25 0.45
C GLY A 152 -24.35 -7.04 1.71
N ILE A 153 -23.06 -7.26 1.98
CA ILE A 153 -22.62 -7.91 3.21
C ILE A 153 -22.96 -6.97 4.35
N GLY A 154 -24.00 -7.29 5.09
CA GLY A 154 -24.51 -6.49 6.20
C GLY A 154 -23.38 -6.29 7.22
N ILE A 155 -23.13 -5.02 7.55
CA ILE A 155 -22.13 -4.63 8.52
C ILE A 155 -22.60 -5.08 9.91
N GLY A 156 -22.38 -6.34 10.23
CA GLY A 156 -22.37 -6.81 11.61
C GLY A 156 -21.03 -6.40 12.19
N VAL A 157 -21.00 -5.30 12.95
CA VAL A 157 -19.84 -4.98 13.78
C VAL A 157 -19.62 -6.16 14.72
N GLY A 158 -18.67 -7.02 14.40
CA GLY A 158 -18.37 -8.17 15.25
C GLY A 158 -18.05 -9.49 14.54
N TYR A 159 -18.00 -9.53 13.21
CA TYR A 159 -17.50 -10.74 12.55
C TYR A 159 -15.99 -10.86 12.80
N ALA A 160 -15.60 -11.87 13.54
CA ALA A 160 -14.21 -12.31 13.60
C ALA A 160 -13.80 -12.79 12.21
N ILE A 161 -12.55 -12.55 11.79
CA ILE A 161 -12.02 -13.03 10.49
C ILE A 161 -12.15 -14.55 10.37
N GLU A 162 -12.14 -15.25 11.47
CA GLU A 162 -12.33 -16.71 11.58
C GLU A 162 -13.69 -17.17 11.03
N ASP A 163 -14.71 -16.31 11.07
CA ASP A 163 -16.06 -16.59 10.60
C ASP A 163 -16.28 -16.26 9.12
N LEU A 164 -15.29 -15.69 8.43
CA LEU A 164 -15.37 -15.39 7.01
C LEU A 164 -15.31 -16.67 6.18
N ASP A 165 -16.19 -16.76 5.19
CA ASP A 165 -16.14 -17.85 4.22
C ASP A 165 -14.94 -17.73 3.26
N GLN A 166 -14.71 -18.75 2.45
CA GLN A 166 -13.56 -18.78 1.53
C GLN A 166 -13.62 -17.66 0.47
N SER A 167 -14.81 -17.26 0.04
CA SER A 167 -15.00 -16.19 -0.96
C SER A 167 -14.71 -14.82 -0.36
N GLU A 168 -15.08 -14.58 0.88
CA GLU A 168 -14.79 -13.37 1.62
C GLU A 168 -13.28 -13.22 1.88
N LYS A 169 -12.59 -14.32 2.24
CA LYS A 169 -11.11 -14.35 2.37
C LYS A 169 -10.42 -14.04 1.04
N GLN A 170 -10.93 -14.56 -0.08
CA GLN A 170 -10.41 -14.25 -1.41
C GLN A 170 -10.58 -12.76 -1.78
N LEU A 171 -11.71 -12.13 -1.42
CA LEU A 171 -11.92 -10.70 -1.63
C LEU A 171 -10.88 -9.86 -0.86
N ILE A 172 -10.54 -10.30 0.34
CA ILE A 172 -9.53 -9.64 1.17
C ILE A 172 -8.15 -9.71 0.50
N VAL A 173 -7.72 -10.92 0.10
CA VAL A 173 -6.44 -11.13 -0.60
C VAL A 173 -6.39 -10.29 -1.89
N ALA A 174 -7.50 -10.27 -2.65
CA ALA A 174 -7.64 -9.44 -3.84
C ALA A 174 -7.55 -7.93 -3.55
N ALA A 175 -8.05 -7.49 -2.38
CA ALA A 175 -7.98 -6.09 -1.97
C ALA A 175 -6.54 -5.61 -1.67
N TYR A 176 -5.62 -6.53 -1.40
CA TYR A 176 -4.19 -6.22 -1.24
C TYR A 176 -3.39 -6.28 -2.55
N GLY A 177 -4.06 -6.46 -3.69
CA GLY A 177 -3.36 -6.55 -4.97
C GLY A 177 -2.64 -7.88 -5.21
N LEU A 178 -2.83 -8.87 -4.33
CA LEU A 178 -2.21 -10.20 -4.42
C LEU A 178 -2.95 -11.15 -5.39
N GLY A 179 -3.82 -10.61 -6.20
CA GLY A 179 -4.73 -11.37 -7.06
C GLY A 179 -4.09 -12.19 -8.16
N SER A 180 -2.79 -12.04 -8.44
CA SER A 180 -2.10 -12.90 -9.40
C SER A 180 -1.98 -14.34 -8.90
N THR A 181 -1.94 -14.56 -7.59
CA THR A 181 -1.96 -15.90 -6.96
C THR A 181 -3.37 -16.46 -6.80
N VAL A 182 -4.41 -15.62 -6.87
CA VAL A 182 -5.81 -15.99 -6.58
C VAL A 182 -6.76 -15.74 -7.77
N GLY A 183 -6.25 -15.21 -8.89
CA GLY A 183 -7.01 -15.02 -10.14
C GLY A 183 -7.96 -13.80 -10.16
N VAL A 184 -8.01 -12.97 -9.13
CA VAL A 184 -8.85 -11.77 -9.07
C VAL A 184 -8.05 -10.62 -8.48
N ALA A 185 -7.33 -9.87 -9.32
CA ALA A 185 -6.77 -8.60 -8.92
C ALA A 185 -7.85 -7.50 -9.03
N LEU A 186 -8.10 -6.77 -7.94
CA LEU A 186 -8.88 -5.54 -7.98
C LEU A 186 -7.89 -4.37 -8.14
N PRO A 187 -7.78 -3.72 -9.29
CA PRO A 187 -6.85 -2.61 -9.47
C PRO A 187 -7.23 -1.43 -8.57
N TYR A 188 -6.22 -0.70 -8.10
CA TYR A 188 -6.45 0.53 -7.35
C TYR A 188 -7.12 1.60 -8.23
N SER A 189 -7.91 2.48 -7.59
CA SER A 189 -8.49 3.59 -8.32
C SER A 189 -7.43 4.62 -8.69
N ARG A 190 -7.69 5.44 -9.72
CA ARG A 190 -6.78 6.53 -10.09
C ARG A 190 -6.49 7.49 -8.94
N LEU A 191 -7.47 7.73 -8.06
CA LEU A 191 -7.29 8.55 -6.86
C LEU A 191 -6.29 7.90 -5.89
N HIS A 192 -6.42 6.59 -5.64
CA HIS A 192 -5.50 5.86 -4.76
C HIS A 192 -4.08 5.88 -5.31
N GLU A 193 -3.92 5.72 -6.62
CA GLU A 193 -2.62 5.74 -7.27
C GLU A 193 -1.94 7.11 -7.18
N SER A 194 -2.68 8.19 -7.51
CA SER A 194 -2.14 9.56 -7.40
C SER A 194 -1.82 9.93 -5.95
N GLU A 195 -2.61 9.47 -4.99
CA GLU A 195 -2.33 9.67 -3.57
C GLU A 195 -1.10 8.89 -3.11
N ALA A 196 -0.97 7.63 -3.54
CA ALA A 196 0.19 6.79 -3.22
C ALA A 196 1.48 7.34 -3.88
N ASP A 197 1.40 7.87 -5.08
CA ASP A 197 2.51 8.55 -5.75
C ASP A 197 2.99 9.76 -4.96
N PHE A 198 2.07 10.62 -4.56
CA PHE A 198 2.38 11.82 -3.79
C PHE A 198 3.03 11.48 -2.44
N ILE A 199 2.41 10.59 -1.68
CA ILE A 199 2.91 10.18 -0.36
C ILE A 199 4.24 9.43 -0.50
N GLY A 200 4.34 8.51 -1.46
CA GLY A 200 5.57 7.75 -1.73
C GLY A 200 6.74 8.64 -2.11
N GLN A 201 6.50 9.70 -2.89
CA GLN A 201 7.50 10.71 -3.24
C GLN A 201 7.99 11.49 -2.00
N LEU A 202 7.11 11.77 -1.03
CA LEU A 202 7.51 12.38 0.24
C LEU A 202 8.33 11.41 1.10
N TYR A 203 7.92 10.15 1.21
CA TYR A 203 8.63 9.15 2.01
C TYR A 203 10.04 8.87 1.47
N MET A 204 10.20 8.72 0.13
CA MET A 204 11.54 8.56 -0.45
C MET A 204 12.42 9.78 -0.19
N ALA A 205 11.88 10.98 -0.32
CA ALA A 205 12.59 12.23 -0.09
C ALA A 205 13.08 12.35 1.36
N ARG A 206 12.22 12.11 2.35
CA ARG A 206 12.56 12.08 3.78
C ARG A 206 13.56 10.98 4.13
N ALA A 207 13.51 9.87 3.39
CA ALA A 207 14.49 8.79 3.49
C ALA A 207 15.85 9.16 2.88
N GLY A 208 15.99 10.35 2.27
CA GLY A 208 17.21 10.86 1.65
C GLY A 208 17.51 10.23 0.29
N TYR A 209 16.49 9.86 -0.44
CA TYR A 209 16.56 9.41 -1.84
C TYR A 209 16.03 10.53 -2.74
N ASN A 210 16.68 10.72 -3.90
CA ASN A 210 16.39 11.85 -4.79
C ASN A 210 15.01 11.69 -5.47
N PRO A 211 14.00 12.54 -5.15
CA PRO A 211 12.66 12.41 -5.69
C PRO A 211 12.55 12.80 -7.18
N GLU A 212 13.59 13.37 -7.80
CA GLU A 212 13.59 13.72 -9.22
C GLU A 212 13.41 12.51 -10.13
N VAL A 213 13.78 11.30 -9.66
CA VAL A 213 13.64 10.08 -10.45
C VAL A 213 12.20 9.60 -10.56
N SER A 214 11.34 9.96 -9.61
CA SER A 214 10.00 9.37 -9.45
C SER A 214 9.09 9.51 -10.70
N PRO A 215 9.06 10.62 -11.48
CA PRO A 215 8.26 10.68 -12.68
C PRO A 215 8.71 9.69 -13.76
N GLY A 216 10.03 9.44 -13.85
CA GLY A 216 10.61 8.53 -14.85
C GLY A 216 10.39 7.05 -14.56
N VAL A 217 10.10 6.68 -13.31
CA VAL A 217 9.84 5.27 -12.93
C VAL A 217 8.61 4.74 -13.68
N TRP A 218 7.55 5.54 -13.76
CA TRP A 218 6.34 5.12 -14.48
C TRP A 218 6.55 5.01 -15.99
N ASP A 219 7.39 5.87 -16.58
CA ASP A 219 7.76 5.77 -18.00
C ASP A 219 8.53 4.47 -18.27
N LYS A 220 9.47 4.09 -17.37
CA LYS A 220 10.18 2.81 -17.45
C LYS A 220 9.26 1.60 -17.30
N MET A 221 8.34 1.63 -16.32
CA MET A 221 7.37 0.56 -16.13
C MET A 221 6.45 0.38 -17.34
N ALA A 222 6.03 1.48 -17.96
CA ALA A 222 5.21 1.43 -19.16
C ALA A 222 6.00 0.90 -20.38
N ALA A 223 7.25 1.31 -20.54
CA ALA A 223 8.13 0.84 -21.62
C ALA A 223 8.44 -0.67 -21.48
N ALA A 224 8.58 -1.17 -20.26
CA ALA A 224 8.81 -2.58 -19.99
C ALA A 224 7.60 -3.49 -20.32
N SER A 225 6.46 -2.91 -20.70
CA SER A 225 5.26 -3.65 -21.15
C SER A 225 5.35 -4.23 -22.56
N GLY A 226 6.43 -3.97 -23.29
CA GLY A 226 6.62 -4.44 -24.68
C GLY A 226 6.94 -5.92 -24.78
N GLY A 227 6.05 -6.74 -25.35
CA GLY A 227 6.33 -8.10 -25.83
C GLY A 227 5.81 -9.26 -24.97
N GLY A 228 5.32 -9.04 -23.75
CA GLY A 228 4.85 -10.11 -22.84
C GLY A 228 3.63 -9.76 -22.00
N GLY A 229 2.96 -8.65 -22.32
CA GLY A 229 1.91 -8.08 -21.47
C GLY A 229 2.44 -7.03 -20.50
N PRO A 230 1.57 -6.24 -19.84
CA PRO A 230 1.99 -5.25 -18.87
C PRO A 230 2.71 -5.93 -17.69
N PRO A 231 3.73 -5.30 -17.07
CA PRO A 231 4.29 -5.78 -15.82
C PRO A 231 3.18 -6.08 -14.81
N ALA A 232 3.37 -7.11 -13.99
CA ALA A 232 2.40 -7.50 -12.96
C ALA A 232 2.04 -6.30 -12.06
N PHE A 233 3.00 -5.44 -11.80
CA PHE A 233 2.82 -4.18 -11.08
C PHE A 233 1.73 -3.29 -11.71
N LEU A 234 1.73 -3.11 -13.04
CA LEU A 234 0.74 -2.28 -13.72
C LEU A 234 -0.68 -2.91 -13.76
N SER A 235 -0.80 -4.19 -13.50
CA SER A 235 -2.11 -4.86 -13.39
C SER A 235 -2.86 -4.47 -12.11
N THR A 236 -2.13 -4.23 -11.04
CA THR A 236 -2.67 -3.78 -9.74
C THR A 236 -2.61 -2.26 -9.59
N HIS A 237 -1.59 -1.61 -10.22
CA HIS A 237 -1.33 -0.17 -10.20
C HIS A 237 -1.47 0.41 -11.62
N PRO A 238 -2.71 0.67 -12.09
CA PRO A 238 -2.91 1.14 -13.46
C PRO A 238 -2.15 2.43 -13.74
N SER A 239 -1.34 2.42 -14.79
CA SER A 239 -0.75 3.65 -15.27
C SER A 239 -1.82 4.56 -15.85
N ASN A 240 -1.79 5.85 -15.55
CA ASN A 240 -2.46 6.87 -16.32
C ASN A 240 -1.40 7.87 -16.82
N GLN A 241 -1.65 8.48 -17.97
CA GLN A 241 -0.71 9.41 -18.61
C GLN A 241 -0.36 10.64 -17.74
N ASN A 242 -1.14 10.89 -16.67
CA ASN A 242 -1.00 12.07 -15.83
C ASN A 242 -0.10 11.82 -14.60
N ARG A 243 0.20 10.55 -14.22
CA ARG A 243 0.95 10.25 -13.00
C ARG A 243 2.33 10.92 -12.96
N ALA A 244 3.09 10.78 -14.04
CA ALA A 244 4.39 11.44 -14.17
C ALA A 244 4.28 12.98 -14.11
N GLU A 245 3.21 13.56 -14.67
CA GLU A 245 2.97 15.00 -14.60
C GLU A 245 2.59 15.47 -13.21
N GLU A 246 1.74 14.71 -12.51
CA GLU A 246 1.35 14.97 -11.11
C GLU A 246 2.57 14.92 -10.18
N LEU A 247 3.44 13.93 -10.36
CA LEU A 247 4.71 13.83 -9.64
C LEU A 247 5.65 15.00 -9.91
N ARG A 248 5.70 15.53 -11.15
CA ARG A 248 6.48 16.74 -11.46
C ARG A 248 5.90 17.98 -10.76
N LYS A 249 4.58 18.06 -10.61
CA LYS A 249 3.92 19.17 -9.88
C LYS A 249 4.20 19.13 -8.38
N SER A 250 4.25 17.94 -7.77
CA SER A 250 4.57 17.77 -6.34
C SER A 250 6.07 17.84 -6.02
N LEU A 251 6.93 17.70 -7.03
CA LEU A 251 8.37 17.63 -6.89
C LEU A 251 9.01 18.79 -6.05
N PRO A 252 8.61 20.06 -6.19
CA PRO A 252 9.18 21.12 -5.37
C PRO A 252 9.00 20.90 -3.85
N GLY A 253 7.86 20.32 -3.44
CA GLY A 253 7.61 19.94 -2.05
C GLY A 253 8.50 18.78 -1.60
N ALA A 254 8.59 17.74 -2.41
CA ALA A 254 9.43 16.58 -2.14
C ALA A 254 10.93 16.96 -2.10
N MET A 255 11.39 17.83 -2.97
CA MET A 255 12.77 18.34 -2.94
C MET A 255 13.10 19.10 -1.66
N LYS A 256 12.15 19.83 -1.10
CA LYS A 256 12.32 20.47 0.21
C LYS A 256 12.50 19.45 1.33
N GLU A 257 11.68 18.38 1.33
CA GLU A 257 11.82 17.26 2.28
C GLU A 257 13.17 16.54 2.11
N TYR A 258 13.60 16.33 0.87
CA TYR A 258 14.89 15.72 0.55
C TYR A 258 16.07 16.54 1.10
N GLN A 259 16.08 17.85 0.83
CA GLN A 259 17.13 18.77 1.32
C GLN A 259 17.19 18.83 2.84
N ASN A 260 16.06 18.69 3.52
CA ASN A 260 15.95 18.68 4.98
C ASN A 260 16.15 17.28 5.60
N SER A 261 16.31 16.24 4.78
CA SER A 261 16.51 14.89 5.29
C SER A 261 17.82 14.79 6.07
N ARG A 262 17.77 14.15 7.24
CA ARG A 262 18.96 13.87 8.05
C ARG A 262 20.07 13.11 7.29
N TYR A 263 19.71 12.36 6.28
CA TYR A 263 20.65 11.62 5.44
C TYR A 263 21.42 12.52 4.48
N ILE A 264 20.92 13.72 4.22
CA ILE A 264 21.52 14.75 3.39
C ILE A 264 22.21 15.80 4.28
N THR A 265 21.56 16.27 5.37
CA THR A 265 22.10 17.26 6.29
C THR A 265 23.18 16.70 7.22
N GLY A 266 23.28 15.39 7.38
CA GLY A 266 24.21 14.74 8.31
C GLY A 266 23.80 14.85 9.79
N GLU A 267 22.60 15.32 10.09
CA GLU A 267 22.08 15.39 11.46
C GLU A 267 21.75 13.96 11.96
N ARG A 268 22.16 13.69 13.21
CA ARG A 268 21.98 12.35 13.84
C ARG A 268 20.67 12.27 14.62
#